data_53dcea7598ee7e89b757ee41f0b15e11
#
_entry.id   53dcea7598ee7e89b757ee41f0b15e11
#
_cell.length_a   1.000
_cell.length_b   1.000
_cell.length_c   1.000
_cell.angle_alpha   90.00
_cell.angle_beta   90.00
_cell.angle_gamma   90.00
#
_symmetry.space_group_name_H-M   'P 1'
#
loop_
_entity.id
_entity.type
_entity.pdbx_description
1 polymer ?
#
loop_
_entity_poly.entity_id
_entity_poly.type
_entity_poly.pdbx_seq_one_letter_code
_entity_poly.pdbx_strand_id
1 'polypeptide(L)'
;MRILGIDPGIAIVGFGLIEADRGRTQLLNYGAITTPAGLPLARRLVQIEQDMEALIAQLKPDAIAVEELFFSNNITTGIAVAHGRGIILCTAEKSGVPLYEYTPMQVKQAVVGYGLAEKKQVMDM
;
A
#
# COMPACT_ATOMS: atom_id res chain seq x y z
N MET A 1 -10.96 11.05 8.24
CA MET A 1 -9.86 11.08 7.26
C MET A 1 -9.68 9.70 6.65
N ARG A 2 -9.75 9.63 5.36
CA ARG A 2 -9.52 8.36 4.64
C ARG A 2 -8.05 8.21 4.30
N ILE A 3 -7.49 7.08 4.67
CA ILE A 3 -6.08 6.76 4.41
C ILE A 3 -6.00 5.48 3.59
N LEU A 4 -5.35 5.57 2.44
CA LEU A 4 -5.10 4.42 1.58
C LEU A 4 -3.69 3.89 1.85
N GLY A 5 -3.60 2.71 2.45
CA GLY A 5 -2.34 2.03 2.71
C GLY A 5 -1.98 1.10 1.56
N ILE A 6 -0.73 1.14 1.13
CA ILE A 6 -0.24 0.34 0.01
C ILE A 6 0.94 -0.52 0.47
N ASP A 7 0.84 -1.82 0.21
CA ASP A 7 1.93 -2.77 0.37
C ASP A 7 2.49 -3.08 -1.03
N PRO A 8 3.64 -2.49 -1.40
CA PRO A 8 4.14 -2.61 -2.78
C PRO A 8 4.60 -4.00 -3.12
N GLY A 9 4.32 -4.39 -4.35
CA GLY A 9 4.77 -5.65 -4.93
C GLY A 9 4.86 -5.50 -6.44
N ILE A 10 5.07 -6.60 -7.13
CA ILE A 10 5.02 -6.64 -8.57
C ILE A 10 3.91 -7.58 -9.04
N ALA A 11 3.84 -8.78 -8.50
CA ALA A 11 2.75 -9.71 -8.81
C ALA A 11 1.48 -9.31 -8.06
N ILE A 12 1.62 -8.85 -6.84
CA ILE A 12 0.51 -8.46 -5.97
C ILE A 12 0.87 -7.17 -5.26
N VAL A 13 0.02 -6.16 -5.41
CA VAL A 13 0.11 -4.91 -4.64
C VAL A 13 -1.10 -4.89 -3.71
N GLY A 14 -0.85 -5.05 -2.42
CA GLY A 14 -1.92 -5.04 -1.43
C GLY A 14 -2.36 -3.62 -1.09
N PHE A 15 -3.65 -3.44 -0.81
CA PHE A 15 -4.15 -2.14 -0.36
C PHE A 15 -5.22 -2.29 0.70
N GLY A 16 -5.32 -1.27 1.55
CA GLY A 16 -6.40 -1.13 2.50
C GLY A 16 -6.78 0.32 2.65
N LEU A 17 -8.07 0.58 2.69
CA LEU A 17 -8.61 1.92 2.92
C LEU A 17 -9.22 1.95 4.31
N ILE A 18 -8.77 2.87 5.13
CA ILE A 18 -9.30 3.06 6.47
C ILE A 18 -9.88 4.46 6.64
N GLU A 19 -10.87 4.54 7.51
CA GLU A 19 -11.33 5.82 8.06
C GLU A 19 -10.73 5.98 9.45
N ALA A 20 -9.96 7.03 9.64
CA ALA A 20 -9.36 7.36 10.93
C ALA A 20 -9.99 8.65 11.46
N ASP A 21 -10.61 8.58 12.63
CA ASP A 21 -11.26 9.73 13.25
C ASP A 21 -11.19 9.61 14.76
N ARG A 22 -10.60 10.61 15.41
CA ARG A 22 -10.52 10.74 16.86
C ARG A 22 -10.07 9.47 17.59
N GLY A 23 -9.00 8.87 17.08
CA GLY A 23 -8.47 7.64 17.67
C GLY A 23 -9.22 6.38 17.29
N ARG A 24 -10.26 6.47 16.49
CA ARG A 24 -10.99 5.32 15.96
C ARG A 24 -10.54 5.04 14.53
N THR A 25 -10.46 3.75 14.20
CA THR A 25 -10.08 3.30 12.88
C THR A 25 -11.09 2.28 12.39
N GLN A 26 -11.56 2.46 11.16
CA GLN A 26 -12.50 1.53 10.55
C GLN A 26 -11.98 1.14 9.17
N LEU A 27 -11.92 -0.16 8.91
CA LEU A 27 -11.57 -0.65 7.58
C LEU A 27 -12.76 -0.47 6.65
N LEU A 28 -12.58 0.32 5.59
CA LEU A 28 -13.64 0.59 4.62
C LEU A 28 -13.57 -0.32 3.40
N ASN A 29 -12.35 -0.64 2.96
CA ASN A 29 -12.15 -1.44 1.76
C ASN A 29 -10.76 -2.06 1.81
N TYR A 30 -10.56 -3.17 1.14
CA TYR A 30 -9.24 -3.79 0.98
C TYR A 30 -9.24 -4.67 -0.24
N GLY A 31 -8.05 -4.99 -0.72
CA GLY A 31 -7.91 -5.86 -1.87
C GLY A 31 -6.48 -5.88 -2.37
N ALA A 32 -6.35 -6.28 -3.61
CA ALA A 32 -5.05 -6.37 -4.25
C ALA A 32 -5.14 -6.02 -5.73
N ILE A 33 -4.10 -5.36 -6.22
CA ILE A 33 -3.84 -5.19 -7.64
C ILE A 33 -2.93 -6.36 -8.04
N THR A 34 -3.36 -7.16 -9.01
CA THR A 34 -2.57 -8.32 -9.45
C THR A 34 -2.15 -8.14 -10.90
N THR A 35 -0.93 -8.60 -11.21
CA THR A 35 -0.42 -8.62 -12.59
C THR A 35 -0.02 -10.04 -12.96
N PRO A 36 -0.37 -10.52 -14.17
CA PRO A 36 -0.01 -11.87 -14.58
C PRO A 36 1.51 -12.09 -14.67
N ALA A 37 1.97 -13.23 -14.18
CA ALA A 37 3.40 -13.55 -14.13
C ALA A 37 4.05 -13.62 -15.52
N GLY A 38 3.28 -13.96 -16.55
CA GLY A 38 3.81 -14.08 -17.93
C GLY A 38 4.01 -12.77 -18.67
N LEU A 39 3.58 -11.64 -18.10
CA LEU A 39 3.74 -10.35 -18.76
C LEU A 39 5.16 -9.80 -18.60
N PRO A 40 5.70 -9.14 -19.61
CA PRO A 40 6.94 -8.38 -19.47
C PRO A 40 6.85 -7.34 -18.36
N LEU A 41 7.96 -7.07 -17.70
CA LEU A 41 8.01 -6.12 -16.59
C LEU A 41 7.40 -4.77 -16.96
N ALA A 42 7.76 -4.22 -18.10
CA ALA A 42 7.24 -2.93 -18.52
C ALA A 42 5.71 -2.90 -18.61
N ARG A 43 5.09 -3.98 -19.07
CA ARG A 43 3.64 -4.08 -19.13
C ARG A 43 3.00 -4.21 -17.76
N ARG A 44 3.66 -4.93 -16.86
CA ARG A 44 3.21 -5.05 -15.48
C ARG A 44 3.20 -3.68 -14.81
N LEU A 45 4.24 -2.88 -15.04
CA LEU A 45 4.33 -1.54 -14.48
C LEU A 45 3.21 -0.63 -15.01
N VAL A 46 2.91 -0.69 -16.31
CA VAL A 46 1.80 0.07 -16.88
C VAL A 46 0.46 -0.33 -16.26
N GLN A 47 0.26 -1.64 -16.07
CA GLN A 47 -0.98 -2.12 -15.46
C GLN A 47 -1.10 -1.65 -14.01
N ILE A 48 -0.01 -1.71 -13.24
CA ILE A 48 0.00 -1.20 -11.88
C ILE A 48 -0.35 0.28 -11.85
N GLU A 49 0.24 1.06 -12.75
CA GLU A 49 -0.06 2.50 -12.85
C GLU A 49 -1.54 2.74 -13.12
N GLN A 50 -2.10 2.08 -14.13
CA GLN A 50 -3.50 2.24 -14.49
C GLN A 50 -4.43 1.85 -13.35
N ASP A 51 -4.15 0.74 -12.69
CA ASP A 51 -4.98 0.24 -11.60
C ASP A 51 -4.87 1.14 -10.37
N MET A 52 -3.68 1.67 -10.08
CA MET A 52 -3.49 2.64 -9.01
C MET A 52 -4.24 3.94 -9.27
N GLU A 53 -4.19 4.44 -10.51
CA GLU A 53 -4.93 5.64 -10.88
C GLU A 53 -6.43 5.44 -10.68
N ALA A 54 -6.96 4.30 -11.13
CA ALA A 54 -8.37 3.97 -10.98
C ALA A 54 -8.75 3.83 -9.50
N LEU A 55 -7.88 3.19 -8.71
CA LEU A 55 -8.12 2.97 -7.29
C LEU A 55 -8.19 4.31 -6.53
N ILE A 56 -7.24 5.20 -6.78
CA ILE A 56 -7.21 6.52 -6.14
C ILE A 56 -8.44 7.34 -6.54
N ALA A 57 -8.82 7.31 -7.82
CA ALA A 57 -9.99 8.02 -8.31
C ALA A 57 -11.29 7.49 -7.69
N GLN A 58 -11.37 6.18 -7.51
CA GLN A 58 -12.57 5.54 -6.96
C GLN A 58 -12.70 5.73 -5.45
N LEU A 59 -11.60 5.53 -4.73
CA LEU A 59 -11.62 5.55 -3.26
C LEU A 59 -11.49 6.96 -2.67
N LYS A 60 -10.93 7.90 -3.41
CA LYS A 60 -10.79 9.30 -3.02
C LYS A 60 -10.16 9.45 -1.63
N PRO A 61 -8.96 8.91 -1.41
CA PRO A 61 -8.31 9.02 -0.11
C PRO A 61 -7.84 10.44 0.18
N ASP A 62 -7.79 10.79 1.45
CA ASP A 62 -7.23 12.06 1.92
C ASP A 62 -5.71 11.99 2.06
N ALA A 63 -5.18 10.78 2.23
CA ALA A 63 -3.75 10.52 2.33
C ALA A 63 -3.46 9.13 1.80
N ILE A 64 -2.25 8.95 1.28
CA ILE A 64 -1.74 7.65 0.83
C ILE A 64 -0.49 7.33 1.64
N ALA A 65 -0.42 6.12 2.17
CA ALA A 65 0.72 5.64 2.93
C ALA A 65 1.29 4.41 2.23
N VAL A 66 2.58 4.47 1.87
CA VAL A 66 3.26 3.39 1.15
C VAL A 66 4.37 2.83 2.02
N GLU A 67 4.39 1.49 2.18
CA GLU A 67 5.41 0.82 2.95
C GLU A 67 6.74 0.88 2.23
N GLU A 68 7.82 1.16 2.98
CA GLU A 68 9.18 1.13 2.45
C GLU A 68 9.63 -0.31 2.24
N LEU A 69 10.48 -0.50 1.22
CA LEU A 69 11.03 -1.80 0.92
C LEU A 69 12.19 -2.15 1.83
N PHE A 70 12.24 -3.44 2.19
CA PHE A 70 13.41 -4.03 2.82
C PHE A 70 13.81 -5.26 2.02
N PHE A 71 15.04 -5.28 1.54
CA PHE A 71 15.56 -6.43 0.83
C PHE A 71 15.82 -7.55 1.83
N SER A 72 15.14 -8.67 1.62
CA SER A 72 15.39 -9.88 2.38
C SER A 72 16.41 -10.76 1.63
N ASN A 73 16.15 -12.05 1.55
CA ASN A 73 17.11 -13.00 1.00
C ASN A 73 17.12 -13.08 -0.52
N ASN A 74 16.18 -12.47 -1.22
CA ASN A 74 16.08 -12.58 -2.68
C ASN A 74 16.18 -11.21 -3.34
N ILE A 75 17.39 -10.89 -3.80
CA ILE A 75 17.69 -9.61 -4.45
C ILE A 75 16.91 -9.45 -5.76
N THR A 76 16.76 -10.51 -6.56
CA THR A 76 16.05 -10.44 -7.83
C THR A 76 14.58 -10.05 -7.63
N THR A 77 13.91 -10.68 -6.67
CA THR A 77 12.54 -10.33 -6.31
C THR A 77 12.48 -8.91 -5.76
N GLY A 78 13.45 -8.53 -4.94
CA GLY A 78 13.54 -7.18 -4.38
C GLY A 78 13.66 -6.11 -5.45
N ILE A 79 14.45 -6.37 -6.51
CA ILE A 79 14.59 -5.43 -7.61
C ILE A 79 13.26 -5.24 -8.34
N ALA A 80 12.57 -6.34 -8.65
CA ALA A 80 11.26 -6.27 -9.32
C ALA A 80 10.24 -5.50 -8.48
N VAL A 81 10.21 -5.76 -7.17
CA VAL A 81 9.32 -5.05 -6.24
C VAL A 81 9.68 -3.57 -6.17
N ALA A 82 10.98 -3.23 -6.22
CA ALA A 82 11.42 -1.84 -6.24
C ALA A 82 10.91 -1.10 -7.48
N HIS A 83 10.90 -1.75 -8.65
CA HIS A 83 10.32 -1.17 -9.85
C HIS A 83 8.83 -0.87 -9.65
N GLY A 84 8.08 -1.84 -9.12
CA GLY A 84 6.66 -1.65 -8.83
C GLY A 84 6.42 -0.52 -7.84
N ARG A 85 7.23 -0.47 -6.78
CA ARG A 85 7.16 0.59 -5.79
C ARG A 85 7.39 1.97 -6.40
N GLY A 86 8.35 2.09 -7.32
CA GLY A 86 8.62 3.36 -8.00
C GLY A 86 7.40 3.87 -8.76
N ILE A 87 6.71 2.99 -9.47
CA ILE A 87 5.49 3.36 -10.19
C ILE A 87 4.37 3.76 -9.23
N ILE A 88 4.23 3.05 -8.12
CA ILE A 88 3.22 3.37 -7.09
C ILE A 88 3.49 4.76 -6.51
N LEU A 89 4.73 5.06 -6.15
CA LEU A 89 5.09 6.38 -5.61
C LEU A 89 4.84 7.49 -6.63
N CYS A 90 5.24 7.26 -7.88
CA CYS A 90 5.05 8.22 -8.95
C CYS A 90 3.56 8.52 -9.18
N THR A 91 2.75 7.47 -9.25
CA THR A 91 1.30 7.60 -9.48
C THR A 91 0.63 8.32 -8.31
N ALA A 92 1.00 7.95 -7.08
CA ALA A 92 0.45 8.58 -5.88
C ALA A 92 0.81 10.07 -5.84
N GLU A 93 2.06 10.43 -6.12
CA GLU A 93 2.51 11.82 -6.12
C GLU A 93 1.78 12.63 -7.20
N LYS A 94 1.62 12.07 -8.38
CA LYS A 94 0.89 12.73 -9.47
C LYS A 94 -0.57 12.97 -9.16
N SER A 95 -1.17 12.18 -8.29
CA SER A 95 -2.57 12.36 -7.91
C SER A 95 -2.83 13.62 -7.09
N GLY A 96 -1.79 14.19 -6.50
CA GLY A 96 -1.91 15.36 -5.63
C GLY A 96 -2.34 15.03 -4.21
N VAL A 97 -2.59 13.78 -3.90
CA VAL A 97 -2.94 13.34 -2.55
C VAL A 97 -1.68 13.29 -1.69
N PRO A 98 -1.70 13.81 -0.45
CA PRO A 98 -0.53 13.72 0.44
C PRO A 98 -0.01 12.29 0.57
N LEU A 99 1.29 12.14 0.37
CA LEU A 99 1.96 10.84 0.33
C LEU A 99 2.91 10.70 1.51
N TYR A 100 2.82 9.57 2.21
CA TYR A 100 3.69 9.24 3.34
C TYR A 100 4.32 7.88 3.11
N GLU A 101 5.57 7.73 3.54
CA GLU A 101 6.29 6.46 3.50
C GLU A 101 6.56 6.01 4.93
N TYR A 102 6.49 4.70 5.16
CA TYR A 102 6.74 4.15 6.48
C TYR A 102 7.48 2.81 6.38
N THR A 103 8.25 2.50 7.42
CA THR A 103 9.00 1.25 7.49
C THR A 103 8.14 0.13 8.05
N PRO A 104 8.49 -1.14 7.79
CA PRO A 104 7.84 -2.27 8.45
C PRO A 104 7.90 -2.17 9.97
N MET A 105 8.99 -1.63 10.51
CA MET A 105 9.10 -1.44 11.96
C MET A 105 8.10 -0.41 12.47
N GLN A 106 7.90 0.69 11.74
CA GLN A 106 6.90 1.70 12.10
C GLN A 106 5.50 1.11 12.07
N VAL A 107 5.22 0.24 11.09
CA VAL A 107 3.94 -0.49 11.03
C VAL A 107 3.78 -1.37 12.26
N LYS A 108 4.81 -2.13 12.62
CA LYS A 108 4.77 -2.98 13.82
C LYS A 108 4.51 -2.15 15.08
N GLN A 109 5.18 -1.03 15.22
CA GLN A 109 5.00 -0.15 16.38
C GLN A 109 3.57 0.39 16.44
N ALA A 110 3.03 0.80 15.29
CA ALA A 110 1.66 1.28 15.21
C ALA A 110 0.66 0.18 15.55
N VAL A 111 0.87 -1.04 15.04
CA VAL A 111 0.01 -2.19 15.30
C VAL A 111 0.05 -2.56 16.78
N VAL A 112 1.24 -2.59 17.40
CA VAL A 112 1.37 -2.88 18.82
C VAL A 112 0.66 -1.81 19.66
N GLY A 113 0.88 -0.54 19.35
CA GLY A 113 0.21 0.55 20.05
C GLY A 113 -1.30 0.47 19.90
N TYR A 114 -1.77 0.20 18.70
CA TYR A 114 -3.19 0.01 18.41
C TYR A 114 -3.72 -1.23 19.12
N GLY A 115 -2.93 -2.31 19.14
CA GLY A 115 -3.31 -3.56 19.80
C GLY A 115 -3.49 -3.44 21.29
N LEU A 116 -2.74 -2.57 21.95
CA LEU A 116 -2.93 -2.29 23.37
C LEU A 116 -4.26 -1.59 23.64
N ALA A 117 -4.74 -0.78 22.68
CA ALA A 117 -6.00 -0.07 22.80
C ALA A 117 -7.18 -0.88 22.27
N GLU A 118 -6.99 -1.63 21.17
CA GLU A 118 -8.05 -2.34 20.43
C GLU A 118 -7.59 -3.75 20.09
N LYS A 119 -7.29 -4.52 21.11
CA LYS A 119 -6.64 -5.82 20.97
C LYS A 119 -7.33 -6.77 20.01
N LYS A 120 -8.65 -6.83 20.01
CA LYS A 120 -9.41 -7.74 19.14
C LYS A 120 -9.27 -7.40 17.67
N GLN A 121 -9.31 -6.12 17.34
CA GLN A 121 -9.25 -5.68 15.95
C GLN A 121 -7.89 -5.98 15.33
N VAL A 122 -6.83 -5.78 16.10
CA VAL A 122 -5.47 -6.07 15.62
C VAL A 122 -5.27 -7.54 15.38
N MET A 123 -5.80 -8.40 16.23
CA MET A 123 -5.65 -9.85 16.10
C MET A 123 -6.42 -10.41 14.90
N ASP A 124 -7.48 -9.76 14.47
CA ASP A 124 -8.28 -10.18 13.32
C ASP A 124 -7.70 -9.75 11.98
N MET A 125 -6.68 -8.93 12.00
CA MET A 125 -5.98 -8.46 10.82
C MET A 125 -4.79 -9.35 10.49
#